data_433c2cc6f2bbcedc9164f602f2d57a9e
#
_entry.id   433c2cc6f2bbcedc9164f602f2d57a9e
#
_cell.length_a   1.000
_cell.length_b   1.000
_cell.length_c   1.000
_cell.angle_alpha   90.00
_cell.angle_beta   90.00
_cell.angle_gamma   90.00
#
_symmetry.space_group_name_H-M   'P 1'
#
loop_
_entity.id
_entity.type
_entity.pdbx_description
1 polymer ?
#
loop_
_entity_poly.entity_id
_entity_poly.type
_entity_poly.pdbx_seq_one_letter_code
_entity_poly.pdbx_strand_id
1 'polypeptide(L)'
;AKYAAAGSRIVNANTFGASAHKLAGSAYSLEEIIAAGIANCKRACAPYGALAALDVGPLGELLEPNGTLAFEDAVAEYGRIVRAGVAAGADLVFLETFTDLYELKAALLAVKENSSLPVLASMSFEAGGRTFTGCTVESFAATARGLGADAVGINCSLGPKEIFPMAKRLTEALPGSFPVFVKPNAGLPRADGSGYDITPQLFALEMKPYRELHLFAAGGCCGTTPEFIQLLNGVFADCRPGRPDHPMKSVVCSPMDCVDVDGITVVGERINPTGKKRFQQALRENDMNYVLEQAVSQVEAGAQVLDVNVGAPGVDEPALMPQVVKALQSVVSLPLQLDSSHAEALERGLRVYNGKPIVNSVNGEPEVLEKVLPLCKKYGAAIVGLAIDERGILPAAEDRVAIARRITEAALAAGIPREDIYIDCLTLTASAQPVSYTHLRAHETVL
;
A
#
# COMPACT_ATOMS: atom_id res chain seq x y z
N ALA A 1 23.09 -9.74 20.51
CA ALA A 1 24.48 -9.32 20.67
C ALA A 1 25.34 -9.72 19.46
N LYS A 2 25.37 -11.02 19.05
CA LYS A 2 26.27 -11.50 17.96
C LYS A 2 26.03 -10.80 16.62
N TYR A 3 24.77 -10.57 16.23
CA TYR A 3 24.43 -9.83 14.99
C TYR A 3 24.85 -8.36 15.06
N ALA A 4 24.62 -7.69 16.20
CA ALA A 4 25.08 -6.31 16.38
C ALA A 4 26.61 -6.22 16.34
N ALA A 5 27.31 -7.19 16.95
CA ALA A 5 28.78 -7.29 16.88
C ALA A 5 29.29 -7.54 15.44
N ALA A 6 28.51 -8.25 14.61
CA ALA A 6 28.80 -8.46 13.19
C ALA A 6 28.50 -7.21 12.31
N GLY A 7 27.99 -6.11 12.91
CA GLY A 7 27.75 -4.83 12.26
C GLY A 7 26.31 -4.54 11.86
N SER A 8 25.32 -5.33 12.34
CA SER A 8 23.91 -4.98 12.13
C SER A 8 23.59 -3.64 12.78
N ARG A 9 22.96 -2.74 12.02
CA ARG A 9 22.50 -1.43 12.50
C ARG A 9 21.06 -1.45 13.02
N ILE A 10 20.25 -2.38 12.53
CA ILE A 10 18.90 -2.67 13.00
C ILE A 10 18.89 -4.16 13.39
N VAL A 11 18.37 -4.46 14.56
CA VAL A 11 18.24 -5.84 15.04
C VAL A 11 16.78 -6.05 15.43
N ASN A 12 16.15 -7.05 14.83
CA ASN A 12 14.79 -7.46 15.17
C ASN A 12 14.76 -8.10 16.56
N ALA A 13 13.84 -7.67 17.41
CA ALA A 13 13.56 -8.33 18.67
C ALA A 13 12.91 -9.69 18.42
N ASN A 14 12.97 -10.58 19.40
CA ASN A 14 12.30 -11.90 19.28
C ASN A 14 10.79 -11.76 19.57
N THR A 15 10.08 -11.04 18.70
CA THR A 15 8.65 -10.70 18.84
C THR A 15 7.82 -11.07 17.60
N PHE A 16 8.44 -11.64 16.55
CA PHE A 16 7.78 -12.03 15.28
C PHE A 16 6.52 -12.89 15.48
N GLY A 17 6.55 -13.81 16.44
CA GLY A 17 5.42 -14.68 16.76
C GLY A 17 4.49 -14.17 17.87
N ALA A 18 4.64 -12.92 18.31
CA ALA A 18 3.86 -12.36 19.41
C ALA A 18 2.48 -11.88 18.93
N SER A 19 1.56 -12.82 18.69
CA SER A 19 0.14 -12.56 18.43
C SER A 19 -0.72 -13.44 19.34
N ALA A 20 -1.97 -13.02 19.61
CA ALA A 20 -2.87 -13.75 20.48
C ALA A 20 -3.10 -15.18 19.99
N HIS A 21 -3.29 -15.36 18.67
CA HIS A 21 -3.46 -16.67 18.05
C HIS A 21 -2.24 -17.59 18.29
N LYS A 22 -1.03 -17.11 18.01
CA LYS A 22 0.22 -17.89 18.15
C LYS A 22 0.60 -18.15 19.60
N LEU A 23 0.16 -17.28 20.52
CA LEU A 23 0.40 -17.42 21.96
C LEU A 23 -0.73 -18.13 22.69
N ALA A 24 -1.73 -18.67 21.99
CA ALA A 24 -2.80 -19.43 22.59
C ALA A 24 -2.22 -20.58 23.44
N GLY A 25 -2.56 -20.61 24.73
CA GLY A 25 -2.01 -21.58 25.69
C GLY A 25 -0.63 -21.23 26.28
N SER A 26 -0.02 -20.09 25.92
CA SER A 26 1.19 -19.59 26.58
C SER A 26 0.92 -19.21 28.04
N ALA A 27 1.90 -19.44 28.91
CA ALA A 27 1.86 -18.97 30.30
C ALA A 27 2.11 -17.45 30.44
N TYR A 28 2.56 -16.79 29.35
CA TYR A 28 2.90 -15.38 29.32
C TYR A 28 1.94 -14.61 28.41
N SER A 29 1.60 -13.40 28.78
CA SER A 29 0.82 -12.48 27.95
C SER A 29 1.66 -11.96 26.77
N LEU A 30 0.95 -11.47 25.75
CA LEU A 30 1.57 -10.81 24.60
C LEU A 30 2.46 -9.65 25.03
N GLU A 31 1.99 -8.84 25.95
CA GLU A 31 2.69 -7.66 26.46
C GLU A 31 3.98 -8.02 27.20
N GLU A 32 3.96 -9.09 28.02
CA GLU A 32 5.14 -9.59 28.72
C GLU A 32 6.20 -10.09 27.75
N ILE A 33 5.80 -10.83 26.71
CA ILE A 33 6.71 -11.37 25.69
C ILE A 33 7.34 -10.23 24.90
N ILE A 34 6.55 -9.25 24.45
CA ILE A 34 7.04 -8.09 23.71
C ILE A 34 7.99 -7.26 24.58
N ALA A 35 7.61 -6.97 25.83
CA ALA A 35 8.44 -6.22 26.76
C ALA A 35 9.80 -6.91 27.00
N ALA A 36 9.81 -8.21 27.24
CA ALA A 36 11.02 -8.98 27.42
C ALA A 36 11.87 -9.05 26.14
N GLY A 37 11.24 -9.24 24.99
CA GLY A 37 11.90 -9.27 23.67
C GLY A 37 12.62 -7.95 23.36
N ILE A 38 11.93 -6.82 23.50
CA ILE A 38 12.48 -5.49 23.28
C ILE A 38 13.59 -5.17 24.28
N ALA A 39 13.37 -5.42 25.58
CA ALA A 39 14.40 -5.18 26.60
C ALA A 39 15.70 -5.97 26.35
N ASN A 40 15.56 -7.25 25.95
CA ASN A 40 16.70 -8.10 25.58
C ASN A 40 17.43 -7.56 24.33
N CYS A 41 16.66 -7.14 23.32
CA CYS A 41 17.21 -6.59 22.09
C CYS A 41 17.97 -5.27 22.36
N LYS A 42 17.36 -4.34 23.06
CA LYS A 42 18.00 -3.06 23.44
C LYS A 42 19.30 -3.24 24.22
N ARG A 43 19.29 -4.13 25.22
CA ARG A 43 20.48 -4.48 25.99
C ARG A 43 21.60 -5.06 25.08
N ALA A 44 21.22 -5.88 24.08
CA ALA A 44 22.17 -6.46 23.14
C ALA A 44 22.70 -5.45 22.10
N CYS A 45 21.89 -4.45 21.73
CA CYS A 45 22.22 -3.42 20.74
C CYS A 45 23.01 -2.26 21.33
N ALA A 46 22.78 -1.90 22.57
CA ALA A 46 23.35 -0.71 23.21
C ALA A 46 24.88 -0.56 23.06
N PRO A 47 25.71 -1.62 23.24
CA PRO A 47 27.17 -1.50 23.08
C PRO A 47 27.62 -1.16 21.65
N TYR A 48 26.76 -1.36 20.66
CA TYR A 48 27.06 -1.23 19.23
C TYR A 48 26.35 -0.05 18.56
N GLY A 49 25.50 0.68 19.30
CA GLY A 49 24.67 1.76 18.74
C GLY A 49 23.65 1.28 17.70
N ALA A 50 23.25 0.01 17.78
CA ALA A 50 22.24 -0.55 16.89
C ALA A 50 20.83 -0.28 17.43
N LEU A 51 19.86 -0.18 16.53
CA LEU A 51 18.45 0.04 16.85
C LEU A 51 17.74 -1.30 17.11
N ALA A 52 16.83 -1.30 18.08
CA ALA A 52 15.99 -2.44 18.42
C ALA A 52 14.61 -2.29 17.74
N ALA A 53 14.33 -3.14 16.77
CA ALA A 53 13.04 -3.14 16.07
C ALA A 53 12.02 -4.02 16.79
N LEU A 54 10.77 -3.52 16.93
CA LEU A 54 9.62 -4.37 17.18
C LEU A 54 9.38 -5.20 15.90
N ASP A 55 9.64 -6.47 15.97
CA ASP A 55 9.48 -7.40 14.85
C ASP A 55 8.07 -7.98 14.86
N VAL A 56 7.33 -7.74 13.77
CA VAL A 56 5.90 -8.10 13.64
C VAL A 56 5.70 -8.88 12.35
N GLY A 57 5.28 -10.13 12.50
CA GLY A 57 4.90 -10.99 11.37
C GLY A 57 3.39 -11.10 11.18
N PRO A 58 2.96 -11.86 10.17
CA PRO A 58 1.56 -12.21 9.97
C PRO A 58 0.93 -12.85 11.21
N LEU A 59 -0.36 -12.62 11.44
CA LEU A 59 -1.06 -13.15 12.62
C LEU A 59 -1.16 -14.69 12.61
N GLY A 60 -1.16 -15.29 11.42
CA GLY A 60 -1.23 -16.75 11.24
C GLY A 60 -2.60 -17.25 10.78
N GLU A 61 -3.52 -16.32 10.52
CA GLU A 61 -4.83 -16.57 9.91
C GLU A 61 -5.02 -15.66 8.70
N LEU A 62 -5.69 -16.17 7.67
CA LEU A 62 -6.03 -15.34 6.51
C LEU A 62 -7.24 -14.46 6.84
N LEU A 63 -7.21 -13.23 6.30
CA LEU A 63 -8.31 -12.30 6.39
C LEU A 63 -9.46 -12.70 5.44
N GLU A 64 -10.68 -12.31 5.82
CA GLU A 64 -11.83 -12.41 4.92
C GLU A 64 -11.58 -11.67 3.58
N PRO A 65 -12.02 -12.21 2.42
CA PRO A 65 -12.85 -13.42 2.26
C PRO A 65 -12.03 -14.72 2.13
N ASN A 66 -10.70 -14.67 2.10
CA ASN A 66 -9.82 -15.83 1.90
C ASN A 66 -9.68 -16.69 3.17
N GLY A 67 -10.00 -16.15 4.32
CA GLY A 67 -9.97 -16.81 5.62
C GLY A 67 -11.13 -16.35 6.49
N THR A 68 -10.95 -16.43 7.80
CA THR A 68 -11.99 -16.19 8.81
C THR A 68 -11.76 -14.94 9.65
N LEU A 69 -10.56 -14.32 9.56
CA LEU A 69 -10.22 -13.17 10.39
C LEU A 69 -10.82 -11.89 9.78
N ALA A 70 -11.65 -11.18 10.53
CA ALA A 70 -12.17 -9.89 10.09
C ALA A 70 -11.06 -8.82 10.05
N PHE A 71 -11.13 -7.91 9.07
CA PHE A 71 -10.11 -6.86 8.90
C PHE A 71 -9.92 -6.00 10.14
N GLU A 72 -11.01 -5.58 10.79
CA GLU A 72 -10.93 -4.74 12.00
C GLU A 72 -10.37 -5.50 13.20
N ASP A 73 -10.61 -6.81 13.31
CA ASP A 73 -10.00 -7.64 14.35
C ASP A 73 -8.48 -7.75 14.15
N ALA A 74 -8.04 -7.88 12.90
CA ALA A 74 -6.61 -7.83 12.58
C ALA A 74 -5.98 -6.46 12.93
N VAL A 75 -6.64 -5.34 12.56
CA VAL A 75 -6.17 -3.99 12.93
C VAL A 75 -6.09 -3.83 14.45
N ALA A 76 -7.09 -4.31 15.19
CA ALA A 76 -7.12 -4.24 16.65
C ALA A 76 -5.98 -5.03 17.28
N GLU A 77 -5.71 -6.24 16.79
CA GLU A 77 -4.63 -7.11 17.29
C GLU A 77 -3.25 -6.50 16.98
N TYR A 78 -3.01 -6.04 15.75
CA TYR A 78 -1.78 -5.32 15.42
C TYR A 78 -1.62 -4.04 16.26
N GLY A 79 -2.71 -3.31 16.50
CA GLY A 79 -2.71 -2.15 17.38
C GLY A 79 -2.27 -2.49 18.80
N ARG A 80 -2.71 -3.64 19.33
CA ARG A 80 -2.28 -4.15 20.64
C ARG A 80 -0.78 -4.46 20.66
N ILE A 81 -0.28 -5.15 19.63
CA ILE A 81 1.16 -5.47 19.47
C ILE A 81 2.00 -4.20 19.41
N VAL A 82 1.57 -3.22 18.60
CA VAL A 82 2.28 -1.95 18.42
C VAL A 82 2.33 -1.15 19.73
N ARG A 83 1.20 -1.00 20.43
CA ARG A 83 1.16 -0.30 21.74
C ARG A 83 2.10 -0.97 22.75
N ALA A 84 2.14 -2.29 22.82
CA ALA A 84 3.07 -3.01 23.69
C ALA A 84 4.53 -2.74 23.33
N GLY A 85 4.88 -2.73 22.03
CA GLY A 85 6.23 -2.41 21.54
C GLY A 85 6.67 -0.98 21.84
N VAL A 86 5.76 -0.01 21.64
CA VAL A 86 6.00 1.40 21.98
C VAL A 86 6.23 1.55 23.49
N ALA A 87 5.39 0.95 24.32
CA ALA A 87 5.53 0.99 25.78
C ALA A 87 6.85 0.34 26.25
N ALA A 88 7.32 -0.70 25.55
CA ALA A 88 8.60 -1.35 25.81
C ALA A 88 9.81 -0.53 25.30
N GLY A 89 9.59 0.56 24.56
CA GLY A 89 10.62 1.46 24.05
C GLY A 89 11.33 0.95 22.81
N ALA A 90 10.64 0.28 21.87
CA ALA A 90 11.16 -0.03 20.55
C ALA A 90 11.61 1.25 19.82
N ASP A 91 12.65 1.15 18.98
CA ASP A 91 13.17 2.29 18.23
C ASP A 91 12.45 2.45 16.88
N LEU A 92 11.88 1.37 16.33
CA LEU A 92 11.11 1.32 15.09
C LEU A 92 10.23 0.06 15.06
N VAL A 93 9.27 0.02 14.14
CA VAL A 93 8.46 -1.16 13.84
C VAL A 93 8.94 -1.80 12.54
N PHE A 94 9.11 -3.12 12.54
CA PHE A 94 9.49 -3.89 11.36
C PHE A 94 8.40 -4.92 11.05
N LEU A 95 7.58 -4.63 10.04
CA LEU A 95 6.58 -5.54 9.51
C LEU A 95 7.24 -6.43 8.47
N GLU A 96 7.39 -7.75 8.74
CA GLU A 96 8.13 -8.61 7.82
C GLU A 96 7.42 -9.93 7.50
N THR A 97 7.75 -10.47 6.34
CA THR A 97 7.31 -11.79 5.88
C THR A 97 5.80 -11.87 5.63
N PHE A 98 5.18 -10.74 5.27
CA PHE A 98 3.79 -10.72 4.85
C PHE A 98 3.64 -11.37 3.47
N THR A 99 2.57 -12.13 3.29
CA THR A 99 2.22 -12.79 2.02
C THR A 99 0.87 -12.33 1.49
N ASP A 100 0.13 -11.57 2.30
CA ASP A 100 -1.15 -10.95 1.96
C ASP A 100 -1.04 -9.42 2.10
N LEU A 101 -1.37 -8.70 1.01
CA LEU A 101 -1.35 -7.25 0.99
C LEU A 101 -2.43 -6.64 1.90
N TYR A 102 -3.56 -7.34 2.04
CA TYR A 102 -4.65 -6.86 2.89
C TYR A 102 -4.29 -6.95 4.38
N GLU A 103 -3.62 -8.02 4.77
CA GLU A 103 -3.07 -8.16 6.12
C GLU A 103 -1.97 -7.13 6.40
N LEU A 104 -1.06 -6.89 5.44
CA LEU A 104 -0.06 -5.84 5.56
C LEU A 104 -0.69 -4.46 5.71
N LYS A 105 -1.77 -4.17 4.99
CA LYS A 105 -2.53 -2.93 5.15
C LYS A 105 -3.09 -2.79 6.57
N ALA A 106 -3.67 -3.84 7.12
CA ALA A 106 -4.18 -3.84 8.51
C ALA A 106 -3.06 -3.51 9.50
N ALA A 107 -1.88 -4.14 9.32
CA ALA A 107 -0.72 -3.89 10.16
C ALA A 107 -0.17 -2.46 10.02
N LEU A 108 -0.06 -1.93 8.79
CA LEU A 108 0.39 -0.55 8.54
C LEU A 108 -0.56 0.48 9.15
N LEU A 109 -1.87 0.32 8.96
CA LEU A 109 -2.87 1.20 9.57
C LEU A 109 -2.77 1.15 11.10
N ALA A 110 -2.63 -0.03 11.69
CA ALA A 110 -2.47 -0.19 13.12
C ALA A 110 -1.21 0.53 13.64
N VAL A 111 -0.08 0.48 12.92
CA VAL A 111 1.14 1.22 13.28
C VAL A 111 0.88 2.72 13.24
N LYS A 112 0.31 3.24 12.15
CA LYS A 112 0.08 4.69 11.96
C LYS A 112 -1.00 5.25 12.90
N GLU A 113 -1.97 4.43 13.29
CA GLU A 113 -3.03 4.82 14.25
C GLU A 113 -2.57 4.76 15.71
N ASN A 114 -1.51 4.01 16.05
CA ASN A 114 -1.08 3.77 17.45
C ASN A 114 0.37 4.20 17.75
N SER A 115 1.11 4.72 16.77
CA SER A 115 2.54 5.03 16.93
C SER A 115 3.02 6.12 15.99
N SER A 116 4.03 6.86 16.42
CA SER A 116 4.83 7.75 15.55
C SER A 116 6.21 7.15 15.19
N LEU A 117 6.47 5.91 15.58
CA LEU A 117 7.74 5.24 15.24
C LEU A 117 7.85 5.01 13.74
N PRO A 118 9.07 5.08 13.18
CA PRO A 118 9.30 4.67 11.80
C PRO A 118 8.86 3.21 11.58
N VAL A 119 8.24 2.94 10.43
CA VAL A 119 7.79 1.60 10.05
C VAL A 119 8.44 1.13 8.76
N LEU A 120 9.13 0.02 8.82
CA LEU A 120 9.67 -0.71 7.69
C LEU A 120 8.73 -1.87 7.37
N ALA A 121 8.34 -2.02 6.10
CA ALA A 121 7.39 -3.05 5.68
C ALA A 121 7.97 -3.92 4.57
N SER A 122 7.86 -5.24 4.69
CA SER A 122 8.29 -6.17 3.66
C SER A 122 7.32 -7.31 3.43
N MET A 123 7.32 -7.78 2.19
CA MET A 123 6.57 -8.94 1.78
C MET A 123 7.49 -10.04 1.27
N SER A 124 7.00 -11.28 1.35
CA SER A 124 7.64 -12.46 0.80
C SER A 124 6.99 -12.84 -0.51
N PHE A 125 7.82 -13.00 -1.54
CA PHE A 125 7.39 -13.34 -2.89
C PHE A 125 7.89 -14.73 -3.28
N GLU A 126 7.13 -15.41 -4.11
CA GLU A 126 7.54 -16.65 -4.77
C GLU A 126 8.37 -16.35 -6.02
N ALA A 127 9.01 -17.36 -6.59
CA ALA A 127 9.89 -17.23 -7.76
C ALA A 127 9.21 -16.56 -8.98
N GLY A 128 7.88 -16.61 -9.07
CA GLY A 128 7.09 -15.91 -10.09
C GLY A 128 6.91 -14.41 -9.86
N GLY A 129 7.44 -13.85 -8.77
CA GLY A 129 7.32 -12.43 -8.43
C GLY A 129 5.92 -12.01 -7.98
N ARG A 130 5.16 -12.97 -7.43
CA ARG A 130 3.88 -12.74 -6.74
C ARG A 130 3.93 -13.36 -5.35
N THR A 131 3.16 -12.81 -4.43
CA THR A 131 2.98 -13.41 -3.10
C THR A 131 2.04 -14.60 -3.17
N PHE A 132 1.90 -15.33 -2.06
CA PHE A 132 0.96 -16.44 -1.95
C PHE A 132 -0.49 -16.06 -2.32
N THR A 133 -0.95 -14.86 -1.95
CA THR A 133 -2.29 -14.36 -2.31
C THR A 133 -2.33 -13.63 -3.67
N GLY A 134 -1.24 -13.66 -4.44
CA GLY A 134 -1.18 -13.13 -5.81
C GLY A 134 -0.73 -11.68 -5.95
N CYS A 135 -0.36 -11.01 -4.86
CA CYS A 135 0.10 -9.61 -4.90
C CYS A 135 1.36 -9.46 -5.74
N THR A 136 1.39 -8.41 -6.59
CA THR A 136 2.57 -8.05 -7.39
C THR A 136 3.54 -7.16 -6.61
N VAL A 137 4.80 -7.11 -7.06
CA VAL A 137 5.81 -6.21 -6.47
C VAL A 137 5.39 -4.74 -6.59
N GLU A 138 4.82 -4.36 -7.73
CA GLU A 138 4.37 -3.00 -8.02
C GLU A 138 3.16 -2.61 -7.16
N SER A 139 2.18 -3.51 -7.00
CA SER A 139 1.02 -3.28 -6.13
C SER A 139 1.43 -3.12 -4.66
N PHE A 140 2.38 -3.93 -4.19
CA PHE A 140 2.97 -3.78 -2.86
C PHE A 140 3.66 -2.42 -2.72
N ALA A 141 4.53 -2.05 -3.68
CA ALA A 141 5.26 -0.78 -3.65
C ALA A 141 4.32 0.43 -3.55
N ALA A 142 3.33 0.49 -4.44
CA ALA A 142 2.37 1.58 -4.51
C ALA A 142 1.51 1.67 -3.23
N THR A 143 1.01 0.53 -2.75
CA THR A 143 0.13 0.46 -1.57
C THR A 143 0.90 0.79 -0.28
N ALA A 144 2.05 0.16 -0.04
CA ALA A 144 2.80 0.36 1.20
C ALA A 144 3.35 1.79 1.31
N ARG A 145 3.88 2.37 0.20
CA ARG A 145 4.28 3.78 0.14
C ARG A 145 3.09 4.70 0.42
N GLY A 146 1.95 4.45 -0.22
CA GLY A 146 0.72 5.24 -0.03
C GLY A 146 0.24 5.25 1.41
N LEU A 147 0.24 4.10 2.08
CA LEU A 147 -0.12 3.92 3.47
C LEU A 147 0.92 4.49 4.45
N GLY A 148 2.02 5.07 3.95
CA GLY A 148 3.01 5.78 4.76
C GLY A 148 4.05 4.87 5.41
N ALA A 149 4.42 3.74 4.80
CA ALA A 149 5.64 3.03 5.18
C ALA A 149 6.85 3.94 4.96
N ASP A 150 7.80 3.92 5.89
CA ASP A 150 9.02 4.74 5.83
C ASP A 150 10.12 4.05 5.01
N ALA A 151 10.06 2.73 4.88
CA ALA A 151 10.84 1.93 3.97
C ALA A 151 10.06 0.68 3.57
N VAL A 152 10.31 0.16 2.37
CA VAL A 152 9.74 -1.12 1.92
C VAL A 152 10.83 -2.09 1.46
N GLY A 153 10.52 -3.37 1.50
CA GLY A 153 11.50 -4.39 1.14
C GLY A 153 10.93 -5.75 0.78
N ILE A 154 11.82 -6.64 0.42
CA ILE A 154 11.53 -8.04 0.16
C ILE A 154 12.34 -8.89 1.12
N ASN A 155 11.72 -9.84 1.78
CA ASN A 155 12.42 -10.75 2.67
C ASN A 155 11.90 -12.18 2.57
N CYS A 156 12.71 -13.12 3.01
CA CYS A 156 12.38 -14.54 3.11
C CYS A 156 12.10 -15.24 1.77
N SER A 157 11.53 -16.43 1.82
CA SER A 157 11.17 -17.36 0.73
C SER A 157 12.34 -17.85 -0.11
N LEU A 158 13.15 -16.97 -0.67
CA LEU A 158 14.13 -17.26 -1.71
C LEU A 158 15.53 -16.76 -1.34
N GLY A 159 16.53 -17.24 -2.07
CA GLY A 159 17.92 -16.77 -1.99
C GLY A 159 18.17 -15.44 -2.71
N PRO A 160 19.40 -14.89 -2.59
CA PRO A 160 19.72 -13.59 -3.20
C PRO A 160 19.53 -13.55 -4.71
N LYS A 161 19.90 -14.62 -5.41
CA LYS A 161 19.83 -14.68 -6.87
C LYS A 161 18.40 -14.56 -7.38
N GLU A 162 17.47 -15.26 -6.74
CA GLU A 162 16.05 -15.30 -7.11
C GLU A 162 15.34 -14.00 -6.75
N ILE A 163 15.72 -13.34 -5.64
CA ILE A 163 15.11 -12.08 -5.19
C ILE A 163 15.58 -10.89 -6.02
N PHE A 164 16.78 -10.93 -6.62
CA PHE A 164 17.36 -9.78 -7.31
C PHE A 164 16.45 -9.15 -8.38
N PRO A 165 15.81 -9.91 -9.30
CA PRO A 165 14.90 -9.33 -10.29
C PRO A 165 13.71 -8.60 -9.65
N MET A 166 13.17 -9.13 -8.56
CA MET A 166 12.06 -8.51 -7.83
C MET A 166 12.50 -7.26 -7.07
N ALA A 167 13.68 -7.29 -6.47
CA ALA A 167 14.26 -6.13 -5.80
C ALA A 167 14.51 -4.98 -6.79
N LYS A 168 14.93 -5.29 -8.02
CA LYS A 168 15.07 -4.33 -9.11
C LYS A 168 13.71 -3.70 -9.48
N ARG A 169 12.68 -4.51 -9.73
CA ARG A 169 11.31 -4.04 -9.97
C ARG A 169 10.80 -3.16 -8.82
N LEU A 170 11.04 -3.56 -7.57
CA LEU A 170 10.65 -2.77 -6.40
C LEU A 170 11.34 -1.39 -6.39
N THR A 171 12.62 -1.33 -6.72
CA THR A 171 13.34 -0.06 -6.79
C THR A 171 12.89 0.82 -7.95
N GLU A 172 12.48 0.25 -9.08
CA GLU A 172 11.96 0.95 -10.25
C GLU A 172 10.53 1.49 -10.02
N ALA A 173 9.75 0.83 -9.17
CA ALA A 173 8.39 1.25 -8.82
C ALA A 173 8.33 2.38 -7.77
N LEU A 174 9.46 2.84 -7.24
CA LEU A 174 9.55 3.80 -6.13
C LEU A 174 10.48 4.96 -6.45
N PRO A 175 10.21 6.19 -5.92
CA PRO A 175 11.12 7.32 -6.07
C PRO A 175 12.56 6.96 -5.67
N GLY A 176 13.54 7.58 -6.33
CA GLY A 176 14.94 7.34 -6.03
C GLY A 176 15.32 7.61 -4.58
N SER A 177 14.67 8.60 -3.97
CA SER A 177 14.83 8.97 -2.55
C SER A 177 14.12 8.03 -1.58
N PHE A 178 13.17 7.17 -2.05
CA PHE A 178 12.42 6.28 -1.15
C PHE A 178 13.26 5.09 -0.68
N PRO A 179 13.35 4.81 0.65
CA PRO A 179 14.19 3.75 1.18
C PRO A 179 13.70 2.35 0.81
N VAL A 180 14.57 1.54 0.21
CA VAL A 180 14.30 0.13 -0.13
C VAL A 180 15.32 -0.77 0.54
N PHE A 181 14.87 -1.91 1.05
CA PHE A 181 15.73 -2.90 1.68
C PHE A 181 15.44 -4.33 1.21
N VAL A 182 16.41 -5.25 1.43
CA VAL A 182 16.27 -6.67 1.12
C VAL A 182 16.85 -7.54 2.23
N LYS A 183 16.18 -8.67 2.53
CA LYS A 183 16.63 -9.68 3.49
C LYS A 183 16.40 -11.09 2.93
N PRO A 184 17.24 -11.58 1.98
CA PRO A 184 17.10 -12.92 1.43
C PRO A 184 17.37 -14.02 2.46
N ASN A 185 16.89 -15.24 2.19
CA ASN A 185 17.29 -16.44 2.90
C ASN A 185 18.72 -16.87 2.50
N ALA A 186 19.33 -17.72 3.31
CA ALA A 186 20.55 -18.44 2.93
C ALA A 186 20.26 -19.56 1.89
N GLY A 187 19.43 -19.27 0.88
CA GLY A 187 18.91 -20.21 -0.10
C GLY A 187 17.70 -20.98 0.41
N LEU A 188 17.56 -22.24 0.01
CA LEU A 188 16.48 -23.12 0.40
C LEU A 188 16.89 -24.06 1.55
N PRO A 189 15.95 -24.46 2.43
CA PRO A 189 16.24 -25.47 3.43
C PRO A 189 16.61 -26.80 2.75
N ARG A 190 17.67 -27.44 3.23
CA ARG A 190 18.09 -28.76 2.75
C ARG A 190 17.09 -29.83 3.16
N ALA A 191 16.87 -30.79 2.27
CA ALA A 191 15.91 -31.89 2.50
C ALA A 191 16.26 -32.75 3.73
N ASP A 192 17.53 -32.82 4.10
CA ASP A 192 18.03 -33.58 5.26
C ASP A 192 17.92 -32.81 6.59
N GLY A 193 17.41 -31.57 6.57
CA GLY A 193 17.30 -30.73 7.75
C GLY A 193 18.63 -30.17 8.27
N SER A 194 19.75 -30.35 7.55
CA SER A 194 21.09 -29.88 7.97
C SER A 194 21.31 -28.37 7.85
N GLY A 195 20.26 -27.60 7.55
CA GLY A 195 20.30 -26.14 7.40
C GLY A 195 19.89 -25.67 6.00
N TYR A 196 20.57 -24.65 5.50
CA TYR A 196 20.32 -24.02 4.20
C TYR A 196 21.44 -24.32 3.22
N ASP A 197 21.17 -24.19 1.92
CA ASP A 197 22.09 -24.65 0.87
C ASP A 197 23.13 -23.60 0.42
N ILE A 198 22.96 -22.31 0.79
CA ILE A 198 23.88 -21.23 0.46
C ILE A 198 24.85 -20.95 1.63
N THR A 199 26.17 -20.96 1.34
CA THR A 199 27.18 -20.60 2.33
C THR A 199 27.31 -19.08 2.49
N PRO A 200 27.91 -18.56 3.60
CA PRO A 200 28.13 -17.12 3.78
C PRO A 200 28.88 -16.45 2.63
N GLN A 201 29.90 -17.16 2.07
CA GLN A 201 30.73 -16.67 0.96
C GLN A 201 29.93 -16.59 -0.34
N LEU A 202 29.12 -17.61 -0.64
CA LEU A 202 28.26 -17.61 -1.84
C LEU A 202 27.16 -16.55 -1.71
N PHE A 203 26.55 -16.42 -0.54
CA PHE A 203 25.59 -15.37 -0.25
C PHE A 203 26.16 -13.97 -0.51
N ALA A 204 27.35 -13.68 0.03
CA ALA A 204 28.04 -12.42 -0.18
C ALA A 204 28.36 -12.17 -1.67
N LEU A 205 28.74 -13.21 -2.41
CA LEU A 205 28.98 -13.13 -3.85
C LEU A 205 27.71 -12.78 -4.62
N GLU A 206 26.59 -13.45 -4.32
CA GLU A 206 25.29 -13.24 -4.96
C GLU A 206 24.64 -11.91 -4.56
N MET A 207 25.03 -11.32 -3.43
CA MET A 207 24.60 -9.98 -3.03
C MET A 207 25.37 -8.83 -3.73
N LYS A 208 26.48 -9.11 -4.43
CA LYS A 208 27.23 -8.05 -5.13
C LYS A 208 26.42 -7.25 -6.16
N PRO A 209 25.55 -7.85 -7.00
CA PRO A 209 24.72 -7.10 -7.95
C PRO A 209 23.79 -6.07 -7.29
N TYR A 210 23.37 -6.31 -6.03
CA TYR A 210 22.50 -5.40 -5.31
C TYR A 210 23.13 -4.03 -5.00
N ARG A 211 24.46 -3.89 -5.13
CA ARG A 211 25.15 -2.60 -5.01
C ARG A 211 24.60 -1.56 -6.00
N GLU A 212 24.22 -2.00 -7.19
CA GLU A 212 23.65 -1.15 -8.26
C GLU A 212 22.27 -0.63 -7.92
N LEU A 213 21.59 -1.27 -6.97
CA LEU A 213 20.24 -0.85 -6.53
C LEU A 213 20.27 0.25 -5.47
N HIS A 214 21.45 0.63 -4.96
CA HIS A 214 21.63 1.67 -3.94
C HIS A 214 20.64 1.55 -2.77
N LEU A 215 20.53 0.33 -2.23
CA LEU A 215 19.58 0.00 -1.18
C LEU A 215 19.83 0.82 0.09
N PHE A 216 18.77 1.16 0.82
CA PHE A 216 18.84 1.73 2.16
C PHE A 216 19.45 0.75 3.17
N ALA A 217 19.04 -0.51 3.09
CA ALA A 217 19.56 -1.56 3.95
C ALA A 217 19.58 -2.92 3.22
N ALA A 218 20.52 -3.77 3.63
CA ALA A 218 20.57 -5.17 3.23
C ALA A 218 20.80 -6.02 4.48
N GLY A 219 20.22 -7.22 4.49
CA GLY A 219 20.33 -8.14 5.62
C GLY A 219 20.16 -9.57 5.18
N GLY A 220 19.85 -10.43 6.12
CA GLY A 220 19.51 -11.82 5.89
C GLY A 220 18.26 -12.22 6.65
N CYS A 221 17.59 -13.28 6.19
CA CYS A 221 16.43 -13.89 6.83
C CYS A 221 16.77 -15.33 7.23
N CYS A 222 15.91 -16.30 6.93
CA CYS A 222 16.08 -17.68 7.35
C CYS A 222 17.43 -18.28 6.92
N GLY A 223 18.05 -19.01 7.83
CA GLY A 223 19.36 -19.65 7.62
C GLY A 223 20.59 -18.75 7.75
N THR A 224 20.43 -17.43 7.80
CA THR A 224 21.58 -16.51 7.92
C THR A 224 22.06 -16.42 9.36
N THR A 225 23.39 -16.36 9.53
CA THR A 225 24.09 -16.25 10.80
C THR A 225 24.86 -14.91 10.87
N PRO A 226 25.46 -14.55 12.03
CA PRO A 226 26.31 -13.36 12.12
C PRO A 226 27.44 -13.30 11.10
N GLU A 227 27.97 -14.44 10.65
CA GLU A 227 29.00 -14.51 9.61
C GLU A 227 28.50 -13.96 8.26
N PHE A 228 27.25 -14.28 7.87
CA PHE A 228 26.61 -13.71 6.67
C PHE A 228 26.58 -12.18 6.74
N ILE A 229 26.19 -11.63 7.90
CA ILE A 229 26.13 -10.19 8.10
C ILE A 229 27.51 -9.53 8.05
N GLN A 230 28.52 -10.17 8.62
CA GLN A 230 29.89 -9.67 8.58
C GLN A 230 30.40 -9.56 7.14
N LEU A 231 30.19 -10.60 6.33
CA LEU A 231 30.58 -10.58 4.92
C LEU A 231 29.76 -9.57 4.11
N LEU A 232 28.47 -9.46 4.41
CA LEU A 232 27.58 -8.50 3.76
C LEU A 232 28.02 -7.05 4.00
N ASN A 233 28.47 -6.72 5.21
CA ASN A 233 29.06 -5.41 5.51
C ASN A 233 30.27 -5.11 4.62
N GLY A 234 31.11 -6.10 4.32
CA GLY A 234 32.21 -5.96 3.35
C GLY A 234 31.72 -5.68 1.93
N VAL A 235 30.63 -6.33 1.50
CA VAL A 235 30.04 -6.10 0.17
C VAL A 235 29.52 -4.68 0.01
N PHE A 236 28.96 -4.07 1.05
CA PHE A 236 28.33 -2.75 0.99
C PHE A 236 29.11 -1.63 1.67
N ALA A 237 30.38 -1.87 2.09
CA ALA A 237 31.17 -0.94 2.88
C ALA A 237 31.30 0.48 2.28
N ASP A 238 31.42 0.57 0.96
CA ASP A 238 31.55 1.80 0.18
C ASP A 238 30.26 2.23 -0.54
N CYS A 239 29.16 1.48 -0.36
CA CYS A 239 27.89 1.82 -0.94
C CYS A 239 27.20 2.94 -0.14
N ARG A 240 26.54 3.82 -0.87
CA ARG A 240 25.67 4.85 -0.27
C ARG A 240 24.24 4.60 -0.71
N PRO A 241 23.26 4.70 0.21
CA PRO A 241 21.86 4.62 -0.16
C PRO A 241 21.45 5.85 -0.97
N GLY A 242 20.39 5.70 -1.75
CA GLY A 242 19.84 6.76 -2.59
C GLY A 242 20.14 6.54 -4.06
N ARG A 243 19.09 6.37 -4.82
CA ARG A 243 19.11 6.25 -6.28
C ARG A 243 18.89 7.63 -6.89
N PRO A 244 19.29 7.83 -8.15
CA PRO A 244 18.83 9.00 -8.91
C PRO A 244 17.30 9.03 -8.95
N ASP A 245 16.72 10.23 -8.76
CA ASP A 245 15.28 10.39 -8.96
C ASP A 245 14.94 10.21 -10.45
N HIS A 246 13.83 9.58 -10.69
CA HIS A 246 13.24 9.41 -12.01
C HIS A 246 11.77 9.87 -11.96
N PRO A 247 11.18 10.26 -13.10
CA PRO A 247 9.76 10.60 -13.14
C PRO A 247 8.94 9.42 -12.63
N MET A 248 8.13 9.69 -11.59
CA MET A 248 7.23 8.68 -11.08
C MET A 248 6.04 8.53 -12.00
N LYS A 249 5.69 7.29 -12.27
CA LYS A 249 4.46 6.96 -12.96
C LYS A 249 3.26 7.15 -12.05
N SER A 250 2.19 7.63 -12.63
CA SER A 250 0.88 7.63 -11.98
C SER A 250 0.31 6.22 -12.02
N VAL A 251 0.18 5.58 -10.87
CA VAL A 251 -0.30 4.20 -10.79
C VAL A 251 -1.39 4.04 -9.74
N VAL A 252 -2.38 3.21 -10.08
CA VAL A 252 -3.40 2.72 -9.16
C VAL A 252 -3.41 1.20 -9.20
N CYS A 253 -3.79 0.53 -8.13
CA CYS A 253 -3.69 -0.92 -8.10
C CYS A 253 -4.73 -1.59 -7.21
N SER A 254 -5.07 -2.82 -7.59
CA SER A 254 -5.52 -3.89 -6.70
C SER A 254 -4.30 -4.69 -6.23
N PRO A 255 -4.43 -5.77 -5.46
CA PRO A 255 -3.29 -6.65 -5.17
C PRO A 255 -2.69 -7.28 -6.42
N MET A 256 -3.53 -7.67 -7.38
CA MET A 256 -3.14 -8.48 -8.53
C MET A 256 -2.75 -7.68 -9.76
N ASP A 257 -3.30 -6.47 -9.92
CA ASP A 257 -3.13 -5.62 -11.10
C ASP A 257 -2.70 -4.20 -10.69
N CYS A 258 -1.64 -3.72 -11.34
CA CYS A 258 -1.16 -2.35 -11.23
C CYS A 258 -1.35 -1.65 -12.58
N VAL A 259 -2.18 -0.62 -12.62
CA VAL A 259 -2.53 0.13 -13.82
C VAL A 259 -1.75 1.43 -13.85
N ASP A 260 -1.00 1.63 -14.93
CA ASP A 260 -0.33 2.87 -15.27
C ASP A 260 -1.35 3.81 -15.94
N VAL A 261 -1.60 4.97 -15.33
CA VAL A 261 -2.59 5.94 -15.79
C VAL A 261 -1.97 7.16 -16.51
N ASP A 262 -0.69 7.10 -16.86
CA ASP A 262 -0.02 8.18 -17.61
C ASP A 262 -0.48 8.31 -19.06
N GLY A 263 -1.21 7.31 -19.56
CA GLY A 263 -1.80 7.30 -20.90
C GLY A 263 -3.33 7.40 -20.87
N ILE A 264 -3.95 6.94 -21.96
CA ILE A 264 -5.40 6.79 -22.01
C ILE A 264 -5.79 5.58 -21.16
N THR A 265 -6.53 5.81 -20.10
CA THR A 265 -7.04 4.78 -19.20
C THR A 265 -8.57 4.74 -19.26
N VAL A 266 -9.12 3.56 -19.52
CA VAL A 266 -10.58 3.36 -19.60
C VAL A 266 -11.13 3.08 -18.22
N VAL A 267 -11.92 4.03 -17.70
CA VAL A 267 -12.68 3.87 -16.45
C VAL A 267 -14.10 3.41 -16.76
N GLY A 268 -14.48 2.26 -16.24
CA GLY A 268 -15.85 1.72 -16.38
C GLY A 268 -16.81 2.36 -15.38
N GLU A 269 -17.87 3.05 -15.85
CA GLU A 269 -18.80 3.86 -15.04
C GLU A 269 -20.22 3.26 -14.98
N ARG A 270 -20.37 1.92 -15.07
CA ARG A 270 -21.68 1.27 -15.02
C ARG A 270 -22.21 1.06 -13.59
N ILE A 271 -21.31 0.97 -12.60
CA ILE A 271 -21.65 0.86 -11.18
C ILE A 271 -21.91 2.27 -10.63
N ASN A 272 -22.95 2.90 -11.17
CA ASN A 272 -23.38 4.26 -10.82
C ASN A 272 -24.89 4.34 -10.99
N PRO A 273 -25.67 4.76 -9.94
CA PRO A 273 -27.12 4.79 -9.97
C PRO A 273 -27.70 5.97 -10.77
N THR A 274 -26.89 6.95 -11.17
CA THR A 274 -27.37 8.16 -11.85
C THR A 274 -28.09 7.83 -13.15
N GLY A 275 -29.37 8.15 -13.23
CA GLY A 275 -30.23 7.86 -14.41
C GLY A 275 -30.57 6.39 -14.63
N LYS A 276 -30.12 5.45 -13.80
CA LYS A 276 -30.25 3.99 -13.99
C LYS A 276 -31.24 3.39 -12.96
N LYS A 277 -32.53 3.43 -13.23
CA LYS A 277 -33.58 2.95 -12.30
C LYS A 277 -33.36 1.52 -11.79
N ARG A 278 -32.97 0.59 -12.66
CA ARG A 278 -32.72 -0.81 -12.27
C ARG A 278 -31.53 -0.90 -11.30
N PHE A 279 -30.46 -0.12 -11.50
CA PHE A 279 -29.33 -0.11 -10.61
C PHE A 279 -29.68 0.50 -9.25
N GLN A 280 -30.47 1.61 -9.24
CA GLN A 280 -31.00 2.18 -7.98
C GLN A 280 -31.85 1.18 -7.19
N GLN A 281 -32.64 0.38 -7.88
CA GLN A 281 -33.44 -0.69 -7.25
C GLN A 281 -32.51 -1.77 -6.66
N ALA A 282 -31.54 -2.21 -7.41
CA ALA A 282 -30.54 -3.21 -6.93
C ALA A 282 -29.84 -2.75 -5.65
N LEU A 283 -29.43 -1.48 -5.57
CA LEU A 283 -28.81 -0.93 -4.36
C LEU A 283 -29.77 -0.92 -3.16
N ARG A 284 -31.05 -0.54 -3.36
CA ARG A 284 -32.07 -0.54 -2.27
C ARG A 284 -32.41 -1.94 -1.78
N GLU A 285 -32.42 -2.93 -2.68
CA GLU A 285 -32.72 -4.32 -2.40
C GLU A 285 -31.48 -5.13 -1.97
N ASN A 286 -30.31 -4.49 -1.97
CA ASN A 286 -28.99 -5.13 -1.73
C ASN A 286 -28.75 -6.31 -2.69
N ASP A 287 -29.20 -6.18 -3.96
CA ASP A 287 -29.00 -7.14 -5.03
C ASP A 287 -27.52 -7.08 -5.51
N MET A 288 -26.64 -7.67 -4.71
CA MET A 288 -25.20 -7.65 -4.97
C MET A 288 -24.84 -8.39 -6.26
N ASN A 289 -25.63 -9.42 -6.64
CA ASN A 289 -25.37 -10.15 -7.88
C ASN A 289 -25.47 -9.24 -9.11
N TYR A 290 -26.49 -8.36 -9.15
CA TYR A 290 -26.64 -7.41 -10.25
C TYR A 290 -25.47 -6.40 -10.28
N VAL A 291 -24.97 -5.96 -9.12
CA VAL A 291 -23.78 -5.08 -9.04
C VAL A 291 -22.56 -5.79 -9.62
N LEU A 292 -22.33 -7.05 -9.25
CA LEU A 292 -21.22 -7.86 -9.74
C LEU A 292 -21.32 -8.15 -11.24
N GLU A 293 -22.51 -8.40 -11.78
CA GLU A 293 -22.73 -8.55 -13.22
C GLU A 293 -22.31 -7.28 -13.99
N GLN A 294 -22.61 -6.07 -13.44
CA GLN A 294 -22.18 -4.83 -14.06
C GLN A 294 -20.65 -4.70 -14.05
N ALA A 295 -19.98 -5.14 -12.97
CA ALA A 295 -18.52 -5.12 -12.89
C ALA A 295 -17.89 -6.05 -13.95
N VAL A 296 -18.31 -7.32 -13.99
CA VAL A 296 -17.79 -8.33 -14.93
C VAL A 296 -17.98 -7.88 -16.37
N SER A 297 -19.18 -7.37 -16.72
CA SER A 297 -19.45 -6.85 -18.07
C SER A 297 -18.52 -5.72 -18.49
N GLN A 298 -18.08 -4.87 -17.56
CA GLN A 298 -17.13 -3.79 -17.85
C GLN A 298 -15.70 -4.30 -18.01
N VAL A 299 -15.30 -5.29 -17.20
CA VAL A 299 -14.00 -5.97 -17.38
C VAL A 299 -13.92 -6.61 -18.77
N GLU A 300 -14.96 -7.35 -19.18
CA GLU A 300 -15.05 -7.97 -20.51
C GLU A 300 -15.05 -6.93 -21.64
N ALA A 301 -15.59 -5.73 -21.39
CA ALA A 301 -15.57 -4.62 -22.35
C ALA A 301 -14.23 -3.86 -22.39
N GLY A 302 -13.24 -4.24 -21.58
CA GLY A 302 -11.90 -3.66 -21.59
C GLY A 302 -11.69 -2.48 -20.65
N ALA A 303 -12.52 -2.30 -19.63
CA ALA A 303 -12.24 -1.35 -18.55
C ALA A 303 -10.92 -1.72 -17.84
N GLN A 304 -10.17 -0.71 -17.43
CA GLN A 304 -8.92 -0.85 -16.69
C GLN A 304 -9.07 -0.45 -15.22
N VAL A 305 -10.05 0.40 -14.92
CA VAL A 305 -10.46 0.83 -13.57
C VAL A 305 -11.98 0.78 -13.52
N LEU A 306 -12.58 0.45 -12.38
CA LEU A 306 -14.03 0.50 -12.20
C LEU A 306 -14.41 1.65 -11.26
N ASP A 307 -15.24 2.55 -11.73
CA ASP A 307 -15.89 3.57 -10.91
C ASP A 307 -17.03 2.96 -10.11
N VAL A 308 -17.08 3.26 -8.81
CA VAL A 308 -18.04 2.67 -7.86
C VAL A 308 -18.76 3.76 -7.11
N ASN A 309 -20.02 4.01 -7.49
CA ASN A 309 -20.94 4.93 -6.84
C ASN A 309 -22.19 4.18 -6.35
N VAL A 310 -22.50 4.32 -5.07
CA VAL A 310 -23.67 3.69 -4.45
C VAL A 310 -24.66 4.73 -3.90
N GLY A 311 -24.48 6.00 -4.24
CA GLY A 311 -25.28 7.13 -3.80
C GLY A 311 -26.65 7.18 -4.49
N ALA A 312 -27.67 6.54 -3.90
CA ALA A 312 -29.04 6.58 -4.41
C ALA A 312 -30.03 7.01 -3.33
N PRO A 313 -31.12 7.71 -3.69
CA PRO A 313 -32.17 8.08 -2.73
C PRO A 313 -32.70 6.87 -1.95
N GLY A 314 -32.64 6.94 -0.62
CA GLY A 314 -33.09 5.88 0.28
C GLY A 314 -32.07 4.77 0.55
N VAL A 315 -30.83 4.95 0.14
CA VAL A 315 -29.71 4.05 0.43
C VAL A 315 -28.84 4.68 1.54
N ASP A 316 -28.44 3.87 2.51
CA ASP A 316 -27.38 4.21 3.48
C ASP A 316 -26.02 3.99 2.82
N GLU A 317 -25.51 5.04 2.19
CA GLU A 317 -24.29 5.00 1.40
C GLU A 317 -23.04 4.60 2.25
N PRO A 318 -22.84 5.18 3.45
CA PRO A 318 -21.73 4.76 4.33
C PRO A 318 -21.77 3.29 4.74
N ALA A 319 -22.96 2.70 4.89
CA ALA A 319 -23.09 1.28 5.22
C ALA A 319 -22.91 0.37 4.00
N LEU A 320 -23.34 0.81 2.80
CA LEU A 320 -23.34 0.00 1.59
C LEU A 320 -21.98 0.03 0.87
N MET A 321 -21.26 1.16 0.84
CA MET A 321 -19.99 1.31 0.13
C MET A 321 -18.96 0.22 0.50
N PRO A 322 -18.65 -0.05 1.77
CA PRO A 322 -17.71 -1.10 2.12
C PRO A 322 -18.16 -2.51 1.72
N GLN A 323 -19.48 -2.78 1.68
CA GLN A 323 -20.00 -4.07 1.25
C GLN A 323 -19.78 -4.27 -0.25
N VAL A 324 -20.11 -3.25 -1.06
CA VAL A 324 -19.89 -3.28 -2.50
C VAL A 324 -18.40 -3.39 -2.84
N VAL A 325 -17.53 -2.63 -2.18
CA VAL A 325 -16.08 -2.70 -2.37
C VAL A 325 -15.56 -4.11 -2.08
N LYS A 326 -15.94 -4.72 -0.95
CA LYS A 326 -15.54 -6.10 -0.61
C LYS A 326 -16.05 -7.12 -1.65
N ALA A 327 -17.30 -7.00 -2.07
CA ALA A 327 -17.88 -7.89 -3.06
C ALA A 327 -17.18 -7.77 -4.43
N LEU A 328 -16.91 -6.56 -4.89
CA LEU A 328 -16.17 -6.33 -6.14
C LEU A 328 -14.77 -6.94 -6.10
N GLN A 329 -14.01 -6.71 -5.05
CA GLN A 329 -12.64 -7.24 -4.89
C GLN A 329 -12.59 -8.78 -4.83
N SER A 330 -13.71 -9.45 -4.50
CA SER A 330 -13.76 -10.92 -4.53
C SER A 330 -13.98 -11.51 -5.93
N VAL A 331 -14.37 -10.69 -6.91
CA VAL A 331 -14.74 -11.14 -8.27
C VAL A 331 -13.86 -10.54 -9.34
N VAL A 332 -13.42 -9.29 -9.19
CA VAL A 332 -12.61 -8.59 -10.19
C VAL A 332 -11.25 -8.19 -9.63
N SER A 333 -10.22 -8.24 -10.48
CA SER A 333 -8.85 -7.85 -10.13
C SER A 333 -8.54 -6.39 -10.44
N LEU A 334 -9.43 -5.65 -11.11
CA LEU A 334 -9.18 -4.26 -11.50
C LEU A 334 -9.15 -3.32 -10.30
N PRO A 335 -8.34 -2.24 -10.35
CA PRO A 335 -8.41 -1.16 -9.38
C PRO A 335 -9.79 -0.49 -9.37
N LEU A 336 -10.18 0.04 -8.20
CA LEU A 336 -11.44 0.75 -8.04
C LEU A 336 -11.21 2.26 -7.88
N GLN A 337 -12.13 3.02 -8.45
CA GLN A 337 -12.35 4.43 -8.17
C GLN A 337 -13.60 4.56 -7.28
N LEU A 338 -13.44 5.06 -6.07
CA LEU A 338 -14.54 5.23 -5.12
C LEU A 338 -15.16 6.61 -5.34
N ASP A 339 -16.40 6.62 -5.81
CA ASP A 339 -17.14 7.83 -6.17
C ASP A 339 -18.23 8.12 -5.13
N SER A 340 -18.02 9.17 -4.36
CA SER A 340 -19.00 9.67 -3.39
C SER A 340 -18.74 11.12 -3.00
N SER A 341 -19.81 11.85 -2.72
CA SER A 341 -19.77 13.16 -2.06
C SER A 341 -19.76 13.06 -0.52
N HIS A 342 -19.98 11.86 0.04
CA HIS A 342 -20.01 11.61 1.47
C HIS A 342 -18.63 11.13 1.97
N ALA A 343 -17.94 11.98 2.74
CA ALA A 343 -16.61 11.64 3.28
C ALA A 343 -16.64 10.35 4.13
N GLU A 344 -17.70 10.08 4.88
CA GLU A 344 -17.85 8.84 5.66
C GLU A 344 -17.96 7.61 4.76
N ALA A 345 -18.70 7.69 3.65
CA ALA A 345 -18.79 6.58 2.69
C ALA A 345 -17.42 6.31 2.04
N LEU A 346 -16.70 7.37 1.66
CA LEU A 346 -15.33 7.26 1.16
C LEU A 346 -14.41 6.61 2.21
N GLU A 347 -14.42 7.07 3.46
CA GLU A 347 -13.56 6.51 4.50
C GLU A 347 -13.82 5.02 4.71
N ARG A 348 -15.10 4.62 4.82
CA ARG A 348 -15.47 3.22 5.01
C ARG A 348 -15.11 2.34 3.80
N GLY A 349 -15.23 2.86 2.58
CA GLY A 349 -14.79 2.19 1.36
C GLY A 349 -13.27 2.07 1.30
N LEU A 350 -12.54 3.16 1.55
CA LEU A 350 -11.09 3.20 1.60
C LEU A 350 -10.52 2.25 2.66
N ARG A 351 -11.19 2.15 3.80
CA ARG A 351 -10.79 1.26 4.90
C ARG A 351 -10.67 -0.20 4.48
N VAL A 352 -11.64 -0.68 3.69
CA VAL A 352 -11.70 -2.08 3.25
C VAL A 352 -11.12 -2.33 1.86
N TYR A 353 -10.70 -1.29 1.14
CA TYR A 353 -10.09 -1.46 -0.17
C TYR A 353 -8.67 -2.02 -0.04
N ASN A 354 -8.36 -3.08 -0.76
CA ASN A 354 -7.04 -3.71 -0.79
C ASN A 354 -6.26 -3.24 -2.04
N GLY A 355 -5.31 -2.35 -1.86
CA GLY A 355 -4.54 -1.72 -2.93
C GLY A 355 -4.47 -0.21 -2.82
N LYS A 356 -4.20 0.47 -3.94
CA LYS A 356 -4.17 1.93 -4.08
C LYS A 356 -5.33 2.37 -4.97
N PRO A 357 -6.45 2.90 -4.41
CA PRO A 357 -7.63 3.32 -5.17
C PRO A 357 -7.51 4.75 -5.70
N ILE A 358 -8.51 5.17 -6.49
CA ILE A 358 -8.79 6.57 -6.77
C ILE A 358 -9.98 7.00 -5.92
N VAL A 359 -9.97 8.23 -5.42
CA VAL A 359 -11.12 8.91 -4.82
C VAL A 359 -11.71 9.88 -5.84
N ASN A 360 -12.96 9.72 -6.17
CA ASN A 360 -13.78 10.58 -7.00
C ASN A 360 -14.91 11.17 -6.13
N SER A 361 -14.89 12.42 -5.70
CA SER A 361 -13.92 13.44 -6.05
C SER A 361 -13.77 14.47 -4.94
N VAL A 362 -12.78 15.33 -5.09
CA VAL A 362 -12.73 16.61 -4.39
C VAL A 362 -13.05 17.74 -5.36
N ASN A 363 -13.40 18.92 -4.83
CA ASN A 363 -13.60 20.13 -5.60
C ASN A 363 -12.89 21.33 -4.95
N GLY A 364 -13.07 22.53 -5.49
CA GLY A 364 -12.42 23.73 -4.98
C GLY A 364 -13.00 24.30 -3.68
N GLU A 365 -14.02 23.68 -3.09
CA GLU A 365 -14.63 24.10 -1.84
C GLU A 365 -13.72 23.75 -0.65
N PRO A 366 -13.34 24.71 0.21
CA PRO A 366 -12.44 24.44 1.35
C PRO A 366 -12.91 23.32 2.25
N GLU A 367 -14.21 23.25 2.56
CA GLU A 367 -14.77 22.22 3.44
C GLU A 367 -14.62 20.80 2.86
N VAL A 368 -14.70 20.64 1.54
CA VAL A 368 -14.52 19.34 0.87
C VAL A 368 -13.06 18.93 0.94
N LEU A 369 -12.14 19.86 0.64
CA LEU A 369 -10.71 19.62 0.70
C LEU A 369 -10.25 19.24 2.12
N GLU A 370 -10.71 19.98 3.15
CA GLU A 370 -10.39 19.71 4.55
C GLU A 370 -10.87 18.35 5.04
N LYS A 371 -12.01 17.86 4.54
CA LYS A 371 -12.59 16.56 4.95
C LYS A 371 -12.00 15.39 4.19
N VAL A 372 -11.78 15.51 2.87
CA VAL A 372 -11.46 14.37 2.01
C VAL A 372 -9.95 14.17 1.82
N LEU A 373 -9.14 15.24 1.70
CA LEU A 373 -7.71 15.08 1.49
C LEU A 373 -6.99 14.31 2.62
N PRO A 374 -7.30 14.52 3.92
CA PRO A 374 -6.72 13.69 4.99
C PRO A 374 -7.03 12.21 4.86
N LEU A 375 -8.24 11.84 4.38
CA LEU A 375 -8.61 10.46 4.12
C LEU A 375 -7.78 9.87 2.98
N CYS A 376 -7.66 10.62 1.86
CA CYS A 376 -6.84 10.19 0.73
C CYS A 376 -5.38 9.97 1.17
N LYS A 377 -4.82 10.87 1.97
CA LYS A 377 -3.47 10.71 2.54
C LYS A 377 -3.36 9.51 3.46
N LYS A 378 -4.32 9.32 4.38
CA LYS A 378 -4.33 8.19 5.33
C LYS A 378 -4.32 6.84 4.63
N TYR A 379 -5.10 6.70 3.56
CA TYR A 379 -5.26 5.44 2.83
C TYR A 379 -4.42 5.32 1.56
N GLY A 380 -3.62 6.34 1.24
CA GLY A 380 -2.72 6.34 0.09
C GLY A 380 -3.43 6.40 -1.26
N ALA A 381 -4.64 6.97 -1.32
CA ALA A 381 -5.43 7.06 -2.54
C ALA A 381 -4.95 8.19 -3.46
N ALA A 382 -5.07 7.97 -4.78
CA ALA A 382 -5.07 9.04 -5.76
C ALA A 382 -6.41 9.79 -5.73
N ILE A 383 -6.45 11.02 -6.25
CA ILE A 383 -7.66 11.86 -6.22
C ILE A 383 -8.04 12.38 -7.61
N VAL A 384 -9.34 12.51 -7.85
CA VAL A 384 -9.89 13.34 -8.93
C VAL A 384 -10.32 14.67 -8.34
N GLY A 385 -9.78 15.77 -8.88
CA GLY A 385 -10.16 17.13 -8.52
C GLY A 385 -11.03 17.75 -9.60
N LEU A 386 -12.30 18.01 -9.28
CA LEU A 386 -13.21 18.71 -10.18
C LEU A 386 -12.92 20.21 -10.21
N ALA A 387 -12.73 20.78 -11.38
CA ALA A 387 -12.50 22.23 -11.55
C ALA A 387 -13.80 23.06 -11.34
N ILE A 388 -14.46 22.86 -10.19
CA ILE A 388 -15.71 23.49 -9.74
C ILE A 388 -15.56 23.95 -8.29
N ASP A 389 -16.25 25.01 -7.90
CA ASP A 389 -16.39 25.45 -6.52
C ASP A 389 -17.83 25.90 -6.24
N GLU A 390 -18.08 26.59 -5.12
CA GLU A 390 -19.38 27.07 -4.68
C GLU A 390 -20.11 27.95 -5.72
N ARG A 391 -19.39 28.48 -6.69
CA ARG A 391 -19.95 29.28 -7.81
C ARG A 391 -20.46 28.40 -8.97
N GLY A 392 -20.26 27.12 -8.91
CA GLY A 392 -20.60 26.17 -9.96
C GLY A 392 -19.51 26.05 -11.04
N ILE A 393 -19.89 25.51 -12.21
CA ILE A 393 -18.98 25.35 -13.36
C ILE A 393 -18.80 26.70 -14.02
N LEU A 394 -17.61 27.30 -13.87
CA LEU A 394 -17.30 28.59 -14.42
C LEU A 394 -17.01 28.50 -15.93
N PRO A 395 -17.52 29.44 -16.75
CA PRO A 395 -17.36 29.39 -18.21
C PRO A 395 -15.93 29.68 -18.66
N ALA A 396 -15.21 30.55 -17.96
CA ALA A 396 -13.85 30.94 -18.34
C ALA A 396 -12.81 29.86 -17.96
N ALA A 397 -11.90 29.59 -18.88
CA ALA A 397 -10.83 28.60 -18.66
C ALA A 397 -9.91 29.00 -17.52
N GLU A 398 -9.58 30.29 -17.42
CA GLU A 398 -8.71 30.86 -16.39
C GLU A 398 -9.24 30.63 -14.97
N ASP A 399 -10.57 30.76 -14.79
CA ASP A 399 -11.23 30.50 -13.51
C ASP A 399 -11.13 29.03 -13.13
N ARG A 400 -11.36 28.11 -14.08
CA ARG A 400 -11.23 26.66 -13.85
C ARG A 400 -9.79 26.27 -13.56
N VAL A 401 -8.81 26.87 -14.25
CA VAL A 401 -7.38 26.67 -13.95
C VAL A 401 -7.04 27.16 -12.54
N ALA A 402 -7.61 28.28 -12.10
CA ALA A 402 -7.39 28.78 -10.74
C ALA A 402 -7.94 27.82 -9.67
N ILE A 403 -9.12 27.21 -9.91
CA ILE A 403 -9.67 26.18 -9.02
C ILE A 403 -8.80 24.92 -9.03
N ALA A 404 -8.41 24.43 -10.20
CA ALA A 404 -7.53 23.26 -10.34
C ALA A 404 -6.20 23.47 -9.60
N ARG A 405 -5.62 24.66 -9.69
CA ARG A 405 -4.40 25.03 -8.95
C ARG A 405 -4.61 24.99 -7.45
N ARG A 406 -5.71 25.55 -6.94
CA ARG A 406 -6.08 25.49 -5.51
C ARG A 406 -6.18 24.06 -5.01
N ILE A 407 -6.88 23.19 -5.75
CA ILE A 407 -7.00 21.77 -5.42
C ILE A 407 -5.62 21.09 -5.37
N THR A 408 -4.80 21.34 -6.40
CA THR A 408 -3.45 20.76 -6.50
C THR A 408 -2.56 21.21 -5.34
N GLU A 409 -2.56 22.50 -5.01
CA GLU A 409 -1.77 23.06 -3.90
C GLU A 409 -2.24 22.49 -2.55
N ALA A 410 -3.54 22.39 -2.32
CA ALA A 410 -4.09 21.79 -1.11
C ALA A 410 -3.73 20.30 -0.99
N ALA A 411 -3.82 19.54 -2.08
CA ALA A 411 -3.47 18.12 -2.10
C ALA A 411 -1.97 17.89 -1.82
N LEU A 412 -1.09 18.69 -2.44
CA LEU A 412 0.35 18.66 -2.17
C LEU A 412 0.66 19.02 -0.71
N ALA A 413 -0.01 20.04 -0.16
CA ALA A 413 0.14 20.43 1.24
C ALA A 413 -0.33 19.34 2.20
N ALA A 414 -1.36 18.57 1.84
CA ALA A 414 -1.80 17.38 2.58
C ALA A 414 -0.84 16.19 2.45
N GLY A 415 0.18 16.28 1.58
CA GLY A 415 1.19 15.23 1.35
C GLY A 415 0.75 14.16 0.35
N ILE A 416 -0.21 14.46 -0.53
CA ILE A 416 -0.55 13.61 -1.69
C ILE A 416 0.46 13.90 -2.79
N PRO A 417 1.14 12.89 -3.36
CA PRO A 417 2.13 13.11 -4.42
C PRO A 417 1.49 13.69 -5.69
N ARG A 418 2.27 14.44 -6.46
CA ARG A 418 1.78 15.09 -7.69
C ARG A 418 1.23 14.09 -8.70
N GLU A 419 1.86 12.94 -8.84
CA GLU A 419 1.45 11.85 -9.73
C GLU A 419 0.10 11.21 -9.36
N ASP A 420 -0.42 11.50 -8.18
CA ASP A 420 -1.69 10.97 -7.67
C ASP A 420 -2.83 12.00 -7.73
N ILE A 421 -2.63 13.13 -8.42
CA ILE A 421 -3.60 14.21 -8.53
C ILE A 421 -4.08 14.31 -9.98
N TYR A 422 -5.33 13.94 -10.23
CA TYR A 422 -5.99 14.02 -11.52
C TYR A 422 -6.96 15.19 -11.54
N ILE A 423 -6.96 16.00 -12.61
CA ILE A 423 -7.87 17.15 -12.71
C ILE A 423 -8.90 16.89 -13.79
N ASP A 424 -10.17 16.85 -13.39
CA ASP A 424 -11.29 16.90 -14.31
C ASP A 424 -11.62 18.34 -14.69
N CYS A 425 -11.37 18.66 -15.94
CA CYS A 425 -11.64 20.00 -16.50
C CYS A 425 -13.12 20.25 -16.78
N LEU A 426 -14.01 19.29 -16.48
CA LEU A 426 -15.46 19.36 -16.68
C LEU A 426 -15.83 19.69 -18.13
N THR A 427 -15.39 18.82 -19.04
CA THR A 427 -15.77 18.89 -20.46
C THR A 427 -17.23 18.47 -20.61
N LEU A 428 -18.12 19.43 -20.76
CA LEU A 428 -19.55 19.21 -20.94
C LEU A 428 -19.86 18.74 -22.36
N THR A 429 -21.01 18.07 -22.52
CA THR A 429 -21.47 17.61 -23.83
C THR A 429 -21.75 18.82 -24.75
N ALA A 430 -21.56 18.67 -26.05
CA ALA A 430 -21.79 19.71 -27.05
C ALA A 430 -23.24 20.25 -27.02
N SER A 431 -24.20 19.39 -26.61
CA SER A 431 -25.61 19.77 -26.46
C SER A 431 -25.86 20.65 -25.22
N ALA A 432 -25.03 20.51 -24.17
CA ALA A 432 -25.18 21.31 -22.95
C ALA A 432 -24.51 22.69 -23.06
N GLN A 433 -23.38 22.79 -23.75
CA GLN A 433 -22.65 24.05 -23.97
C GLN A 433 -21.97 24.09 -25.35
N PRO A 434 -22.73 24.37 -26.44
CA PRO A 434 -22.21 24.35 -27.80
C PRO A 434 -21.02 25.30 -28.04
N VAL A 435 -21.01 26.47 -27.36
CA VAL A 435 -19.96 27.51 -27.51
C VAL A 435 -18.63 27.04 -26.87
N SER A 436 -18.70 26.45 -25.67
CA SER A 436 -17.50 25.91 -24.98
C SER A 436 -16.88 24.76 -25.75
N TYR A 437 -17.68 23.90 -26.39
CA TYR A 437 -17.19 22.83 -27.24
C TYR A 437 -16.45 23.34 -28.48
N THR A 438 -16.93 24.42 -29.10
CA THR A 438 -16.28 25.04 -30.26
C THR A 438 -14.92 25.63 -29.88
N HIS A 439 -14.80 26.23 -28.69
CA HIS A 439 -13.54 26.75 -28.17
C HIS A 439 -12.54 25.65 -27.83
N LEU A 440 -12.96 24.55 -27.21
CA LEU A 440 -12.13 23.39 -26.93
C LEU A 440 -11.52 22.79 -28.21
N ARG A 441 -12.31 22.63 -29.27
CA ARG A 441 -11.81 22.17 -30.58
C ARG A 441 -10.79 23.11 -31.19
N ALA A 442 -10.90 24.42 -30.99
CA ALA A 442 -9.93 25.35 -31.49
C ALA A 442 -8.57 25.26 -30.78
N HIS A 443 -8.52 24.79 -29.54
CA HIS A 443 -7.29 24.55 -28.78
C HIS A 443 -6.66 23.18 -29.04
N GLU A 444 -7.45 22.14 -29.36
CA GLU A 444 -6.95 20.80 -29.71
C GLU A 444 -6.18 20.76 -31.04
N THR A 445 -6.36 21.76 -31.90
CA THR A 445 -5.64 21.85 -33.18
C THR A 445 -4.29 22.56 -33.07
N VAL A 446 -3.85 22.97 -31.88
CA VAL A 446 -2.60 23.70 -31.63
C VAL A 446 -1.61 22.90 -30.77
N LEU A 447 -1.96 21.69 -30.36
CA LEU A 447 -1.08 20.70 -29.73
C LEU A 447 -0.80 19.57 -30.73
#